data_094683beccd579be5aaab13324cfb82a
#
_entry.id   094683beccd579be5aaab13324cfb82a
#
_cell.length_a   1.000
_cell.length_b   1.000
_cell.length_c   1.000
_cell.angle_alpha   90.00
_cell.angle_beta   90.00
_cell.angle_gamma   90.00
#
_symmetry.space_group_name_H-M   'P 1'
#
loop_
_entity.id
_entity.type
_entity.pdbx_description
1 polymer ?
#
loop_
_entity_poly.entity_id
_entity_poly.type
_entity_poly.pdbx_seq_one_letter_code
_entity_poly.pdbx_strand_id
1 'polypeptide(L)'
;MNAIKEDLWAKAIFKLLDQIKVGRIDMKGPDGFEKSFGNDLSRTTEPALINIKNWKMFRSIILRGDIAFGETYIEGQWDTPDLNHLLWVIGQNRQPLNTAIRGFKFANILNRLRHLLNKNTKNQAR
;
A
#
# COMPACT_ATOMS: atom_id res chain seq x y z
N MET A 1 17.81 -3.29 1.81
CA MET A 1 17.15 -3.07 0.52
C MET A 1 16.58 -4.33 -0.06
N ASN A 2 17.36 -5.38 -0.10
CA ASN A 2 16.88 -6.63 -0.68
C ASN A 2 15.72 -7.24 0.09
N ALA A 3 15.67 -7.00 1.39
CA ALA A 3 14.59 -7.52 2.23
C ALA A 3 13.23 -7.02 1.79
N ILE A 4 13.11 -5.75 1.37
CA ILE A 4 11.83 -5.21 0.95
C ILE A 4 11.38 -5.80 -0.39
N LYS A 5 12.32 -6.11 -1.26
CA LYS A 5 11.98 -6.73 -2.54
C LYS A 5 11.42 -8.13 -2.39
N GLU A 6 11.83 -8.82 -1.32
CA GLU A 6 11.37 -10.18 -1.03
C GLU A 6 10.14 -10.19 -0.14
N ASP A 7 9.77 -9.03 0.42
CA ASP A 7 8.62 -8.91 1.30
C ASP A 7 7.34 -9.09 0.52
N LEU A 8 6.57 -10.11 0.88
CA LEU A 8 5.32 -10.43 0.23
C LEU A 8 4.31 -9.29 0.32
N TRP A 9 4.28 -8.61 1.46
CA TRP A 9 3.36 -7.49 1.69
C TRP A 9 3.68 -6.32 0.79
N ALA A 10 4.97 -6.00 0.66
CA ALA A 10 5.42 -4.92 -0.22
C ALA A 10 5.11 -5.25 -1.67
N LYS A 11 5.34 -6.48 -2.10
CA LYS A 11 5.03 -6.89 -3.47
C LYS A 11 3.56 -6.71 -3.78
N ALA A 12 2.68 -7.08 -2.85
CA ALA A 12 1.24 -6.92 -3.04
C ALA A 12 0.85 -5.45 -3.17
N ILE A 13 1.38 -4.60 -2.32
CA ILE A 13 1.10 -3.16 -2.38
C ILE A 13 1.62 -2.55 -3.68
N PHE A 14 2.84 -2.89 -4.08
CA PHE A 14 3.42 -2.35 -5.31
C PHE A 14 2.60 -2.74 -6.54
N LYS A 15 2.09 -3.96 -6.57
CA LYS A 15 1.24 -4.39 -7.68
C LYS A 15 -0.08 -3.65 -7.71
N LEU A 16 -0.65 -3.35 -6.55
CA LEU A 16 -1.85 -2.52 -6.49
C LEU A 16 -1.57 -1.12 -7.01
N LEU A 17 -0.48 -0.52 -6.58
CA LEU A 17 -0.13 0.84 -6.98
C LEU A 17 0.25 0.92 -8.46
N ASP A 18 0.69 -0.18 -9.07
CA ASP A 18 0.94 -0.22 -10.50
C ASP A 18 -0.34 -0.01 -11.32
N GLN A 19 -1.51 -0.09 -10.70
CA GLN A 19 -2.80 0.15 -11.35
C GLN A 19 -3.18 1.63 -11.40
N ILE A 20 -2.36 2.50 -10.85
CA ILE A 20 -2.62 3.96 -10.86
C ILE A 20 -2.66 4.44 -12.32
N LYS A 21 -3.78 5.06 -12.69
CA LYS A 21 -3.99 5.57 -14.04
C LYS A 21 -4.08 7.08 -14.11
N VAL A 22 -4.52 7.73 -13.02
CA VAL A 22 -4.65 9.18 -12.95
C VAL A 22 -3.65 9.68 -11.92
N GLY A 23 -2.79 10.61 -12.34
CA GLY A 23 -1.78 11.16 -11.47
C GLY A 23 -0.59 10.23 -11.30
N ARG A 24 0.22 10.54 -10.31
CA ARG A 24 1.43 9.78 -10.01
C ARG A 24 1.71 9.85 -8.52
N ILE A 25 2.17 8.73 -7.98
CA ILE A 25 2.62 8.66 -6.59
C ILE A 25 4.11 8.37 -6.58
N ASP A 26 4.89 9.23 -5.95
CA ASP A 26 6.31 9.01 -5.73
C ASP A 26 6.52 8.53 -4.30
N MET A 27 7.04 7.32 -4.16
CA MET A 27 7.26 6.69 -2.86
C MET A 27 8.74 6.73 -2.52
N LYS A 28 9.05 7.16 -1.30
CA LYS A 28 10.39 7.09 -0.74
C LYS A 28 10.34 6.25 0.52
N GLY A 29 11.39 5.52 0.76
CA GLY A 29 11.45 4.65 1.93
C GLY A 29 12.82 4.62 2.55
N PRO A 30 12.99 3.80 3.60
CA PRO A 30 14.29 3.66 4.26
C PRO A 30 15.36 3.20 3.29
N ASP A 31 16.61 3.53 3.62
CA ASP A 31 17.80 3.12 2.86
C ASP A 31 17.82 3.63 1.42
N GLY A 32 17.20 4.79 1.18
CA GLY A 32 17.24 5.40 -0.14
C GLY A 32 16.28 4.80 -1.15
N PHE A 33 15.32 3.99 -0.69
CA PHE A 33 14.33 3.41 -1.60
C PHE A 33 13.49 4.51 -2.26
N GLU A 34 13.31 4.41 -3.58
CA GLU A 34 12.48 5.32 -4.35
C GLU A 34 11.78 4.54 -5.46
N LYS A 35 10.49 4.79 -5.63
CA LYS A 35 9.71 4.18 -6.70
C LYS A 35 8.53 5.07 -7.03
N SER A 36 8.21 5.18 -8.33
CA SER A 36 7.06 5.96 -8.81
C SER A 36 6.01 5.03 -9.36
N PHE A 37 4.75 5.40 -9.15
CA PHE A 37 3.59 4.67 -9.63
C PHE A 37 2.69 5.62 -10.41
N GLY A 38 2.34 5.23 -11.64
CA GLY A 38 1.57 6.09 -12.53
C GLY A 38 2.46 7.14 -13.19
N ASN A 39 1.97 7.71 -14.29
CA ASN A 39 2.72 8.75 -14.98
C ASN A 39 1.82 9.72 -15.74
N ASP A 40 0.52 9.74 -15.43
CA ASP A 40 -0.43 10.63 -16.10
C ASP A 40 -0.64 11.89 -15.26
N LEU A 41 0.06 12.96 -15.62
CA LEU A 41 -0.04 14.25 -14.95
C LEU A 41 -0.93 15.23 -15.74
N SER A 42 -1.82 14.71 -16.58
CA SER A 42 -2.72 15.58 -17.38
C SER A 42 -3.79 16.26 -16.51
N ARG A 43 -4.21 15.65 -15.42
CA ARG A 43 -5.23 16.18 -14.51
C ARG A 43 -4.66 16.82 -13.26
N THR A 44 -3.38 16.64 -13.01
CA THR A 44 -2.66 17.29 -11.93
C THR A 44 -1.20 17.41 -12.35
N THR A 45 -0.61 18.57 -12.12
CA THR A 45 0.76 18.82 -12.54
C THR A 45 1.80 18.29 -11.56
N GLU A 46 1.37 17.89 -10.36
CA GLU A 46 2.29 17.48 -9.32
C GLU A 46 2.03 16.05 -8.89
N PRO A 47 3.09 15.24 -8.74
CA PRO A 47 2.93 13.92 -8.16
C PRO A 47 2.58 14.02 -6.67
N ALA A 48 1.86 13.05 -6.16
CA ALA A 48 1.69 12.89 -4.74
C ALA A 48 2.92 12.22 -4.18
N LEU A 49 3.36 12.62 -3.00
CA LEU A 49 4.54 12.06 -2.36
C LEU A 49 4.13 11.27 -1.12
N ILE A 50 4.75 10.13 -0.92
CA ILE A 50 4.58 9.36 0.30
C ILE A 50 5.95 8.91 0.80
N ASN A 51 6.24 9.17 2.06
CA ASN A 51 7.49 8.79 2.70
C ASN A 51 7.21 7.65 3.66
N ILE A 52 7.73 6.47 3.34
CA ILE A 52 7.57 5.28 4.17
C ILE A 52 8.68 5.26 5.20
N LYS A 53 8.32 5.24 6.47
CA LYS A 53 9.29 5.18 7.56
C LYS A 53 9.43 3.78 8.13
N ASN A 54 8.36 2.99 8.04
CA ASN A 54 8.35 1.64 8.55
C ASN A 54 7.57 0.74 7.58
N TRP A 55 8.26 -0.20 6.96
CA TRP A 55 7.65 -1.09 5.97
C TRP A 55 6.52 -1.96 6.55
N LYS A 56 6.45 -2.09 7.86
CA LYS A 56 5.38 -2.89 8.49
C LYS A 56 3.99 -2.34 8.22
N MET A 57 3.88 -1.07 7.83
CA MET A 57 2.59 -0.50 7.48
C MET A 57 1.90 -1.25 6.34
N PHE A 58 2.67 -1.81 5.40
CA PHE A 58 2.08 -2.53 4.28
C PHE A 58 1.28 -3.74 4.75
N ARG A 59 1.83 -4.51 5.69
CA ARG A 59 1.12 -5.64 6.28
C ARG A 59 -0.19 -5.17 6.93
N SER A 60 -0.13 -4.10 7.69
CA SER A 60 -1.31 -3.57 8.38
C SER A 60 -2.39 -3.16 7.38
N ILE A 61 -2.01 -2.48 6.30
CA ILE A 61 -2.95 -2.02 5.28
C ILE A 61 -3.60 -3.22 4.59
N ILE A 62 -2.85 -4.25 4.26
CA ILE A 62 -3.39 -5.42 3.59
C ILE A 62 -4.37 -6.15 4.51
N LEU A 63 -4.06 -6.27 5.78
CA LEU A 63 -4.90 -7.01 6.72
C LEU A 63 -6.11 -6.22 7.20
N ARG A 64 -6.02 -4.89 7.28
CA ARG A 64 -7.03 -4.06 7.93
C ARG A 64 -7.58 -2.93 7.04
N GLY A 65 -7.00 -2.71 5.87
CA GLY A 65 -7.54 -1.77 4.89
C GLY A 65 -7.40 -0.30 5.26
N ASP A 66 -8.42 0.49 4.95
CA ASP A 66 -8.40 1.94 5.10
C ASP A 66 -8.14 2.38 6.53
N ILE A 67 -8.66 1.63 7.49
CA ILE A 67 -8.46 1.96 8.91
C ILE A 67 -6.97 1.95 9.24
N ALA A 68 -6.26 0.92 8.77
CA ALA A 68 -4.83 0.84 9.01
C ALA A 68 -4.06 1.93 8.27
N PHE A 69 -4.53 2.36 7.11
CA PHE A 69 -3.89 3.46 6.39
C PHE A 69 -3.88 4.72 7.25
N GLY A 70 -5.03 5.06 7.85
CA GLY A 70 -5.12 6.19 8.76
C GLY A 70 -4.35 6.00 10.06
N GLU A 71 -4.46 4.83 10.67
CA GLU A 71 -3.78 4.56 11.94
C GLU A 71 -2.26 4.61 11.80
N THR A 72 -1.72 4.03 10.73
CA THR A 72 -0.27 4.04 10.51
C THR A 72 0.26 5.44 10.24
N TYR A 73 -0.56 6.29 9.63
CA TYR A 73 -0.21 7.70 9.46
C TYR A 73 -0.09 8.39 10.83
N ILE A 74 -1.09 8.19 11.68
CA ILE A 74 -1.09 8.79 13.04
C ILE A 74 0.09 8.26 13.85
N GLU A 75 0.44 7.00 13.68
CA GLU A 75 1.57 6.39 14.37
C GLU A 75 2.93 6.80 13.82
N GLY A 76 2.95 7.55 12.73
CA GLY A 76 4.21 8.00 12.15
C GLY A 76 4.94 6.98 11.31
N GLN A 77 4.27 5.92 10.87
CA GLN A 77 4.91 4.90 10.01
C GLN A 77 5.08 5.38 8.58
N TRP A 78 4.36 6.41 8.20
CA TRP A 78 4.54 7.09 6.92
C TRP A 78 4.05 8.53 7.05
N ASP A 79 4.49 9.38 6.14
CA ASP A 79 3.98 10.74 6.07
C ASP A 79 3.97 11.24 4.63
N THR A 80 3.43 12.44 4.44
CA THR A 80 3.36 13.09 3.14
C THR A 80 3.36 14.60 3.37
N PRO A 81 3.99 15.38 2.47
CA PRO A 81 3.92 16.84 2.58
C PRO A 81 2.54 17.41 2.27
N ASP A 82 1.69 16.68 1.55
CA ASP A 82 0.35 17.13 1.19
C ASP A 82 -0.61 15.95 1.21
N LEU A 83 -1.22 15.74 2.36
CA LEU A 83 -2.15 14.63 2.57
C LEU A 83 -3.37 14.73 1.66
N ASN A 84 -3.89 15.94 1.48
CA ASN A 84 -5.06 16.14 0.62
C ASN A 84 -4.78 15.71 -0.82
N HIS A 85 -3.60 16.06 -1.33
CA HIS A 85 -3.24 15.70 -2.70
C HIS A 85 -3.04 14.19 -2.84
N LEU A 86 -2.39 13.56 -1.87
CA LEU A 86 -2.21 12.12 -1.88
C LEU A 86 -3.57 11.41 -1.88
N LEU A 87 -4.48 11.84 -1.01
CA LEU A 87 -5.80 11.24 -0.94
C LEU A 87 -6.60 11.49 -2.23
N TRP A 88 -6.41 12.65 -2.85
CA TRP A 88 -7.06 12.93 -4.14
C TRP A 88 -6.60 11.94 -5.20
N VAL A 89 -5.30 11.71 -5.32
CA VAL A 89 -4.77 10.77 -6.32
C VAL A 89 -5.29 9.37 -6.05
N ILE A 90 -5.27 8.92 -4.81
CA ILE A 90 -5.80 7.61 -4.43
C ILE A 90 -7.29 7.51 -4.80
N GLY A 91 -8.06 8.55 -4.49
CA GLY A 91 -9.48 8.58 -4.78
C GLY A 91 -9.79 8.54 -6.27
N GLN A 92 -8.99 9.22 -7.10
CA GLN A 92 -9.17 9.19 -8.55
C GLN A 92 -8.92 7.79 -9.13
N ASN A 93 -8.19 6.97 -8.43
CA ASN A 93 -7.85 5.62 -8.89
C ASN A 93 -8.61 4.53 -8.13
N ARG A 94 -9.67 4.91 -7.42
CA ARG A 94 -10.43 3.96 -6.60
C ARG A 94 -10.93 2.77 -7.42
N GLN A 95 -11.45 3.02 -8.61
CA GLN A 95 -12.01 1.97 -9.45
C GLN A 95 -10.96 1.00 -9.98
N PRO A 96 -9.86 1.46 -10.60
CA PRO A 96 -8.81 0.53 -11.00
C PRO A 96 -8.20 -0.23 -9.82
N LEU A 97 -8.05 0.41 -8.66
CA LEU A 97 -7.50 -0.27 -7.49
C LEU A 97 -8.45 -1.36 -6.99
N ASN A 98 -9.75 -1.08 -6.92
CA ASN A 98 -10.74 -2.08 -6.52
C ASN A 98 -10.81 -3.23 -7.51
N THR A 99 -10.74 -2.94 -8.80
CA THR A 99 -10.73 -3.97 -9.84
C THR A 99 -9.51 -4.86 -9.70
N ALA A 100 -8.35 -4.27 -9.44
CA ALA A 100 -7.12 -5.02 -9.25
C ALA A 100 -7.21 -5.95 -8.04
N ILE A 101 -7.78 -5.46 -6.94
CA ILE A 101 -7.95 -6.29 -5.74
C ILE A 101 -8.83 -7.51 -6.04
N ARG A 102 -9.91 -7.31 -6.78
CA ARG A 102 -10.85 -8.40 -7.10
C ARG A 102 -10.29 -9.39 -8.12
N GLY A 103 -9.65 -8.87 -9.18
CA GLY A 103 -9.17 -9.69 -10.28
C GLY A 103 -7.78 -10.25 -10.09
N PHE A 104 -7.17 -9.97 -8.99
CA PHE A 104 -5.77 -10.23 -8.75
C PHE A 104 -5.60 -11.38 -7.78
N LYS A 105 -4.48 -12.05 -7.85
CA LYS A 105 -4.13 -13.08 -6.87
C LYS A 105 -3.89 -12.49 -5.47
N PHE A 106 -4.07 -11.19 -5.33
CA PHE A 106 -4.02 -10.51 -4.05
C PHE A 106 -4.98 -11.15 -3.04
N ALA A 107 -6.21 -11.46 -3.47
CA ALA A 107 -7.18 -12.11 -2.59
C ALA A 107 -6.69 -13.48 -2.12
N ASN A 108 -6.01 -14.21 -2.98
CA ASN A 108 -5.44 -15.51 -2.60
C ASN A 108 -4.32 -15.35 -1.59
N ILE A 109 -3.45 -14.36 -1.79
CA ILE A 109 -2.40 -14.06 -0.84
C ILE A 109 -2.99 -13.71 0.53
N LEU A 110 -4.00 -12.83 0.53
CA LEU A 110 -4.68 -12.41 1.74
C LEU A 110 -5.32 -13.59 2.47
N ASN A 111 -6.00 -14.47 1.72
CA ASN A 111 -6.62 -15.64 2.29
C ASN A 111 -5.61 -16.58 2.92
N ARG A 112 -4.47 -16.79 2.26
CA ARG A 112 -3.40 -17.63 2.80
C ARG A 112 -2.86 -17.07 4.10
N LEU A 113 -2.65 -15.76 4.14
CA LEU A 113 -2.13 -15.10 5.34
C LEU A 113 -3.13 -15.14 6.47
N ARG A 114 -4.41 -14.92 6.18
CA ARG A 114 -5.47 -15.03 7.18
C ARG A 114 -5.55 -16.44 7.74
N HIS A 115 -5.42 -17.44 6.86
CA HIS A 115 -5.46 -18.83 7.29
C HIS A 115 -4.33 -19.14 8.28
N LEU A 116 -3.11 -18.67 7.99
CA LEU A 116 -1.98 -18.86 8.89
C LEU A 116 -2.19 -18.17 10.23
N LEU A 117 -2.72 -16.96 10.21
CA LEU A 117 -3.00 -16.20 11.45
C LEU A 117 -4.09 -16.89 12.28
N ASN A 118 -5.14 -17.36 11.64
CA ASN A 118 -6.21 -18.06 12.32
C ASN A 118 -5.73 -19.37 12.93
N LYS A 119 -4.85 -20.08 12.24
CA LYS A 119 -4.25 -21.30 12.77
C LYS A 119 -3.46 -21.02 14.05
N ASN A 120 -2.66 -19.97 14.04
CA ASN A 120 -1.90 -19.58 15.23
C ASN A 120 -2.81 -19.19 16.38
N THR A 121 -3.86 -18.44 16.10
CA THR A 121 -4.83 -18.04 17.11
C THR A 121 -5.54 -19.25 17.72
N LYS A 122 -5.92 -20.19 16.88
CA LYS A 122 -6.56 -21.41 17.34
C LYS A 122 -5.65 -22.21 18.28
N ASN A 123 -4.38 -22.30 17.95
CA ASN A 123 -3.43 -23.01 18.80
C ASN A 123 -3.23 -22.31 20.13
N GLN A 124 -3.28 -20.99 20.14
CA GLN A 124 -3.17 -20.21 21.37
C GLN A 124 -4.40 -20.33 22.25
N ALA A 125 -5.56 -20.50 21.66
CA ALA A 125 -6.81 -20.60 22.40
C ALA A 125 -6.94 -21.91 23.17
N ARG A 126 -6.10 -22.89 22.89
CA ARG A 126 -6.08 -24.17 23.61
C ARG A 126 -5.08 -24.13 24.75
#